data_bf5c9cd24d3c846f5dce62628f558537
#
_entry.id   bf5c9cd24d3c846f5dce62628f558537
#
_cell.length_a   1.000
_cell.length_b   1.000
_cell.length_c   1.000
_cell.angle_alpha   90.00
_cell.angle_beta   90.00
_cell.angle_gamma   90.00
#
_symmetry.space_group_name_H-M   'P 1'
#
loop_
_entity.id
_entity.type
_entity.pdbx_description
1 polymer ?
#
loop_
_entity_poly.entity_id
_entity_poly.type
_entity_poly.pdbx_seq_one_letter_code
_entity_poly.pdbx_strand_id
1 'polypeptide(L)'
;MKPVIETHALCKSYHGRPVVDHLNLTVPEGCVYGFLGPNGAGKSTTMKMLLGLVHPIGGSVELLGHTLNEANRIALLRQTGSLIESPSGYLHLTARENLSIVADLKDVDRKDIPRVLEIVHLTKDADRKVGQYSLGMKQRLGIAMALLGSPKLLILDEPTNGLDPAGIQEMRSLIASMPQTTGATVLISSHLLGEIEQMVDQVGILNHGRLLFEGSLQQLQKHSRGGILLRVLDVSKAAAVLQQQGVKAAAPADQPDTLQLPPLPDEALAALVCTLAESGVGVVGLTAQTKSLEDIFLSLTQTSGEVA
;
A
#
# COMPACT_ATOMS: atom_id res chain seq x y z
N MET A 1 -17.81 6.11 5.63
CA MET A 1 -17.90 5.01 4.64
C MET A 1 -18.01 3.70 5.41
N LYS A 2 -18.82 2.75 4.94
CA LYS A 2 -18.92 1.45 5.62
C LYS A 2 -17.66 0.63 5.30
N PRO A 3 -17.00 -0.01 6.27
CA PRO A 3 -15.84 -0.83 5.98
C PRO A 3 -16.25 -2.14 5.28
N VAL A 4 -15.40 -2.62 4.37
CA VAL A 4 -15.54 -3.93 3.72
C VAL A 4 -14.67 -4.99 4.38
N ILE A 5 -13.63 -4.58 5.09
CA ILE A 5 -12.80 -5.44 5.95
C ILE A 5 -12.66 -4.75 7.30
N GLU A 6 -12.91 -5.48 8.38
CA GLU A 6 -12.52 -5.11 9.74
C GLU A 6 -11.88 -6.30 10.44
N THR A 7 -10.84 -6.05 11.21
CA THR A 7 -10.26 -7.07 12.08
C THR A 7 -10.21 -6.55 13.51
N HIS A 8 -10.49 -7.40 14.47
CA HIS A 8 -10.53 -7.05 15.88
C HIS A 8 -9.53 -7.92 16.65
N ALA A 9 -8.44 -7.31 17.11
CA ALA A 9 -7.34 -7.94 17.85
C ALA A 9 -6.90 -9.27 17.20
N LEU A 10 -6.77 -9.30 15.87
CA LEU A 10 -6.45 -10.50 15.10
C LEU A 10 -5.05 -10.99 15.45
N CYS A 11 -4.91 -12.28 15.80
CA CYS A 11 -3.65 -12.87 16.24
C CYS A 11 -3.34 -14.15 15.46
N LYS A 12 -2.04 -14.34 15.14
CA LYS A 12 -1.50 -15.58 14.60
C LYS A 12 -0.07 -15.79 15.03
N SER A 13 0.25 -17.03 15.45
CA SER A 13 1.61 -17.45 15.75
C SER A 13 1.95 -18.74 15.01
N TYR A 14 3.23 -18.90 14.67
CA TYR A 14 3.80 -20.15 14.17
C TYR A 14 4.99 -20.55 15.02
N HIS A 15 5.01 -21.78 15.50
CA HIS A 15 6.08 -22.31 16.37
C HIS A 15 6.38 -21.40 17.58
N GLY A 16 5.33 -20.84 18.19
CA GLY A 16 5.44 -19.95 19.34
C GLY A 16 5.87 -18.52 19.04
N ARG A 17 6.16 -18.19 17.77
CA ARG A 17 6.53 -16.82 17.37
C ARG A 17 5.29 -16.10 16.82
N PRO A 18 4.92 -14.92 17.36
CA PRO A 18 3.84 -14.13 16.85
C PRO A 18 4.20 -13.59 15.45
N VAL A 19 3.29 -13.75 14.48
CA VAL A 19 3.41 -13.24 13.11
C VAL A 19 2.37 -12.16 12.85
N VAL A 20 1.20 -12.27 13.48
CA VAL A 20 0.18 -11.20 13.55
C VAL A 20 -0.19 -11.06 15.02
N ASP A 21 -0.15 -9.83 15.50
CA ASP A 21 -0.26 -9.51 16.92
C ASP A 21 -1.26 -8.38 17.17
N HIS A 22 -2.47 -8.74 17.64
CA HIS A 22 -3.58 -7.83 17.96
C HIS A 22 -3.90 -6.83 16.83
N LEU A 23 -3.87 -7.31 15.57
CA LEU A 23 -4.10 -6.47 14.40
C LEU A 23 -5.56 -5.99 14.35
N ASN A 24 -5.73 -4.66 14.34
CA ASN A 24 -6.99 -3.99 14.06
C ASN A 24 -6.83 -3.26 12.73
N LEU A 25 -7.47 -3.75 11.68
CA LEU A 25 -7.39 -3.24 10.31
C LEU A 25 -8.78 -2.82 9.86
N THR A 26 -8.91 -1.66 9.22
CA THR A 26 -10.19 -1.14 8.71
C THR A 26 -10.03 -0.70 7.25
N VAL A 27 -10.63 -1.44 6.32
CA VAL A 27 -10.60 -1.11 4.89
C VAL A 27 -11.93 -0.52 4.46
N PRO A 28 -11.98 0.78 4.06
CA PRO A 28 -13.21 1.41 3.58
C PRO A 28 -13.65 0.87 2.22
N GLU A 29 -14.95 0.96 1.94
CA GLU A 29 -15.53 0.58 0.63
C GLU A 29 -15.09 1.55 -0.48
N GLY A 30 -14.89 1.03 -1.70
CA GLY A 30 -14.71 1.82 -2.93
C GLY A 30 -13.33 2.43 -3.12
N CYS A 31 -12.31 1.96 -2.42
CA CYS A 31 -10.94 2.47 -2.52
C CYS A 31 -9.94 1.37 -2.93
N VAL A 32 -8.74 1.80 -3.30
CA VAL A 32 -7.55 0.95 -3.30
C VAL A 32 -6.82 1.16 -1.98
N TYR A 33 -6.73 0.10 -1.19
CA TYR A 33 -6.06 0.08 0.10
C TYR A 33 -4.71 -0.62 0.00
N GLY A 34 -3.63 0.09 0.29
CA GLY A 34 -2.26 -0.43 0.35
C GLY A 34 -1.93 -1.02 1.72
N PHE A 35 -1.65 -2.31 1.78
CA PHE A 35 -1.21 -3.01 2.99
C PHE A 35 0.30 -3.23 2.93
N LEU A 36 1.06 -2.34 3.58
CA LEU A 36 2.49 -2.16 3.43
C LEU A 36 3.27 -2.78 4.59
N GLY A 37 4.48 -3.22 4.31
CA GLY A 37 5.37 -3.72 5.37
C GLY A 37 6.55 -4.50 4.79
N PRO A 38 7.65 -4.65 5.53
CA PRO A 38 8.78 -5.45 5.11
C PRO A 38 8.40 -6.92 4.92
N ASN A 39 9.29 -7.69 4.28
CA ASN A 39 9.12 -9.14 4.20
C ASN A 39 9.10 -9.74 5.62
N GLY A 40 8.15 -10.64 5.86
CA GLY A 40 7.92 -11.21 7.19
C GLY A 40 7.10 -10.36 8.16
N ALA A 41 6.62 -9.17 7.77
CA ALA A 41 5.77 -8.32 8.64
C ALA A 41 4.40 -8.93 8.98
N GLY A 42 3.95 -9.99 8.28
CA GLY A 42 2.67 -10.65 8.52
C GLY A 42 1.60 -10.38 7.45
N LYS A 43 1.92 -9.66 6.37
CA LYS A 43 0.97 -9.28 5.29
C LYS A 43 0.24 -10.48 4.70
N SER A 44 0.95 -11.42 4.07
CA SER A 44 0.35 -12.60 3.43
C SER A 44 -0.38 -13.50 4.42
N THR A 45 0.10 -13.61 5.68
CA THR A 45 -0.60 -14.34 6.74
C THR A 45 -1.93 -13.67 7.07
N THR A 46 -1.96 -12.35 7.18
CA THR A 46 -3.20 -11.59 7.39
C THR A 46 -4.17 -11.82 6.22
N MET A 47 -3.73 -11.66 4.98
CA MET A 47 -4.56 -11.90 3.80
C MET A 47 -5.11 -13.33 3.75
N LYS A 48 -4.31 -14.33 4.11
CA LYS A 48 -4.76 -15.72 4.22
C LYS A 48 -5.81 -15.90 5.33
N MET A 49 -5.72 -15.17 6.44
CA MET A 49 -6.76 -15.18 7.48
C MET A 49 -8.04 -14.50 7.01
N LEU A 50 -7.97 -13.37 6.28
CA LEU A 50 -9.12 -12.72 5.66
C LEU A 50 -9.88 -13.65 4.70
N LEU A 51 -9.15 -14.53 4.00
CA LEU A 51 -9.73 -15.52 3.09
C LEU A 51 -10.15 -16.84 3.78
N GLY A 52 -9.96 -16.95 5.10
CA GLY A 52 -10.23 -18.18 5.82
C GLY A 52 -9.34 -19.36 5.40
N LEU A 53 -8.19 -19.10 4.76
CA LEU A 53 -7.18 -20.11 4.40
C LEU A 53 -6.32 -20.49 5.60
N VAL A 54 -6.23 -19.59 6.58
CA VAL A 54 -5.52 -19.77 7.85
C VAL A 54 -6.44 -19.33 8.97
N HIS A 55 -6.62 -20.16 10.00
CA HIS A 55 -7.39 -19.80 11.17
C HIS A 55 -6.55 -18.92 12.12
N PRO A 56 -7.11 -17.78 12.60
CA PRO A 56 -6.49 -17.02 13.67
C PRO A 56 -6.46 -17.83 14.98
N ILE A 57 -5.54 -17.48 15.87
CA ILE A 57 -5.51 -18.02 17.24
C ILE A 57 -6.24 -17.14 18.24
N GLY A 58 -6.59 -15.92 17.85
CA GLY A 58 -7.35 -14.94 18.61
C GLY A 58 -7.88 -13.83 17.73
N GLY A 59 -8.89 -13.13 18.21
CA GLY A 59 -9.54 -12.06 17.48
C GLY A 59 -10.56 -12.54 16.45
N SER A 60 -11.06 -11.62 15.63
CA SER A 60 -12.07 -11.91 14.60
C SER A 60 -11.82 -11.12 13.32
N VAL A 61 -12.41 -11.60 12.23
CA VAL A 61 -12.43 -10.98 10.90
C VAL A 61 -13.86 -10.71 10.51
N GLU A 62 -14.14 -9.50 10.04
CA GLU A 62 -15.39 -9.14 9.38
C GLU A 62 -15.13 -8.81 7.92
N LEU A 63 -15.90 -9.42 7.01
CA LEU A 63 -15.89 -9.16 5.58
C LEU A 63 -17.29 -8.73 5.13
N LEU A 64 -17.36 -7.63 4.38
CA LEU A 64 -18.62 -7.12 3.81
C LEU A 64 -19.71 -6.95 4.88
N GLY A 65 -19.31 -6.61 6.12
CA GLY A 65 -20.20 -6.41 7.26
C GLY A 65 -20.68 -7.69 7.94
N HIS A 66 -20.02 -8.82 7.72
CA HIS A 66 -20.34 -10.10 8.35
C HIS A 66 -19.10 -10.72 8.97
N THR A 67 -19.19 -11.18 10.21
CA THR A 67 -18.11 -11.92 10.86
C THR A 67 -17.84 -13.24 10.11
N LEU A 68 -16.59 -13.42 9.69
CA LEU A 68 -16.16 -14.63 8.96
C LEU A 68 -16.19 -15.85 9.89
N ASN A 69 -16.94 -16.87 9.51
CA ASN A 69 -17.03 -18.13 10.22
C ASN A 69 -17.30 -19.28 9.23
N GLU A 70 -17.25 -20.52 9.71
CA GLU A 70 -17.43 -21.71 8.85
C GLU A 70 -18.79 -21.72 8.11
N ALA A 71 -19.85 -21.20 8.71
CA ALA A 71 -21.19 -21.24 8.13
C ALA A 71 -21.35 -20.27 6.95
N ASN A 72 -20.68 -19.10 6.96
CA ASN A 72 -20.82 -18.07 5.93
C ASN A 72 -19.61 -17.88 5.02
N ARG A 73 -18.49 -18.59 5.30
CA ARG A 73 -17.23 -18.44 4.58
C ARG A 73 -17.41 -18.55 3.06
N ILE A 74 -18.09 -19.57 2.58
CA ILE A 74 -18.28 -19.78 1.14
C ILE A 74 -19.08 -18.63 0.51
N ALA A 75 -20.12 -18.15 1.17
CA ALA A 75 -20.95 -17.06 0.67
C ALA A 75 -20.17 -15.73 0.60
N LEU A 76 -19.27 -15.47 1.57
CA LEU A 76 -18.41 -14.30 1.57
C LEU A 76 -17.30 -14.41 0.51
N LEU A 77 -16.68 -15.59 0.36
CA LEU A 77 -15.64 -15.83 -0.64
C LEU A 77 -16.18 -15.78 -2.07
N ARG A 78 -17.43 -16.10 -2.32
CA ARG A 78 -18.07 -15.88 -3.64
C ARG A 78 -18.11 -14.40 -4.03
N GLN A 79 -18.16 -13.48 -3.07
CA GLN A 79 -18.14 -12.03 -3.27
C GLN A 79 -16.72 -11.43 -3.16
N THR A 80 -15.71 -12.28 -2.95
CA THR A 80 -14.31 -11.87 -2.79
C THR A 80 -13.46 -12.53 -3.89
N GLY A 81 -12.75 -11.74 -4.66
CA GLY A 81 -11.72 -12.22 -5.57
C GLY A 81 -10.36 -12.18 -4.89
N SER A 82 -9.49 -13.12 -5.20
CA SER A 82 -8.14 -13.13 -4.61
C SER A 82 -7.07 -13.60 -5.57
N LEU A 83 -5.88 -13.01 -5.43
CA LEU A 83 -4.64 -13.46 -6.02
C LEU A 83 -3.61 -13.50 -4.90
N ILE A 84 -3.30 -14.70 -4.39
CA ILE A 84 -2.36 -14.91 -3.30
C ILE A 84 -1.16 -15.70 -3.82
N GLU A 85 0.04 -15.21 -3.54
CA GLU A 85 1.32 -15.76 -4.01
C GLU A 85 1.47 -15.62 -5.54
N SER A 86 1.51 -16.72 -6.29
CA SER A 86 1.69 -16.71 -7.74
C SER A 86 0.40 -17.05 -8.49
N PRO A 87 0.20 -16.50 -9.70
CA PRO A 87 -0.97 -16.84 -10.51
C PRO A 87 -0.97 -18.31 -10.88
N SER A 88 -1.99 -19.03 -10.41
CA SER A 88 -2.14 -20.46 -10.60
C SER A 88 -3.03 -20.78 -11.79
N GLY A 89 -2.45 -20.76 -13.00
CA GLY A 89 -3.15 -21.22 -14.20
C GLY A 89 -2.55 -22.52 -14.75
N TYR A 90 -3.37 -23.34 -15.41
CA TYR A 90 -2.88 -24.51 -16.14
C TYR A 90 -2.14 -24.06 -17.39
N LEU A 91 -0.81 -24.24 -17.42
CA LEU A 91 0.08 -23.71 -18.46
C LEU A 91 -0.19 -24.30 -19.86
N HIS A 92 -0.75 -25.50 -19.94
CA HIS A 92 -1.08 -26.17 -21.20
C HIS A 92 -2.43 -25.74 -21.79
N LEU A 93 -3.26 -25.04 -21.00
CA LEU A 93 -4.54 -24.49 -21.41
C LEU A 93 -4.40 -23.02 -21.84
N THR A 94 -5.38 -22.54 -22.60
CA THR A 94 -5.53 -21.13 -22.95
C THR A 94 -6.06 -20.32 -21.77
N ALA A 95 -6.01 -18.97 -21.86
CA ALA A 95 -6.61 -18.12 -20.82
C ALA A 95 -8.12 -18.35 -20.73
N ARG A 96 -8.81 -18.47 -21.87
CA ARG A 96 -10.25 -18.73 -21.92
C ARG A 96 -10.64 -20.05 -21.24
N GLU A 97 -9.87 -21.12 -21.47
CA GLU A 97 -10.09 -22.41 -20.83
C GLU A 97 -9.85 -22.34 -19.33
N ASN A 98 -8.78 -21.68 -18.90
CA ASN A 98 -8.50 -21.45 -17.48
C ASN A 98 -9.63 -20.67 -16.80
N LEU A 99 -10.09 -19.58 -17.42
CA LEU A 99 -11.22 -18.79 -16.91
C LEU A 99 -12.52 -19.60 -16.88
N SER A 100 -12.74 -20.51 -17.85
CA SER A 100 -13.92 -21.38 -17.86
C SER A 100 -13.94 -22.32 -16.67
N ILE A 101 -12.78 -22.91 -16.32
CA ILE A 101 -12.64 -23.76 -15.13
C ILE A 101 -12.97 -22.98 -13.85
N VAL A 102 -12.42 -21.75 -13.72
CA VAL A 102 -12.68 -20.92 -12.54
C VAL A 102 -14.13 -20.47 -12.49
N ALA A 103 -14.74 -20.14 -13.62
CA ALA A 103 -16.16 -19.78 -13.71
C ALA A 103 -17.05 -20.94 -13.21
N ASP A 104 -16.77 -22.17 -13.64
CA ASP A 104 -17.51 -23.35 -13.20
C ASP A 104 -17.32 -23.60 -11.69
N LEU A 105 -16.09 -23.45 -11.16
CA LEU A 105 -15.82 -23.62 -9.73
C LEU A 105 -16.51 -22.57 -8.86
N LYS A 106 -16.66 -21.33 -9.38
CA LYS A 106 -17.34 -20.23 -8.68
C LYS A 106 -18.85 -20.22 -8.91
N ASP A 107 -19.38 -21.09 -9.77
CA ASP A 107 -20.79 -21.08 -10.21
C ASP A 107 -21.18 -19.74 -10.88
N VAL A 108 -20.30 -19.25 -11.77
CA VAL A 108 -20.45 -18.00 -12.52
C VAL A 108 -20.69 -18.31 -13.99
N ASP A 109 -21.61 -17.58 -14.66
CA ASP A 109 -21.87 -17.75 -16.09
C ASP A 109 -20.60 -17.44 -16.89
N ARG A 110 -20.19 -18.35 -17.77
CA ARG A 110 -19.05 -18.19 -18.67
C ARG A 110 -19.16 -16.97 -19.61
N LYS A 111 -20.36 -16.41 -19.77
CA LYS A 111 -20.57 -15.12 -20.46
C LYS A 111 -19.83 -13.96 -19.83
N ASP A 112 -19.37 -14.10 -18.56
CA ASP A 112 -18.56 -13.11 -17.86
C ASP A 112 -17.09 -13.09 -18.31
N ILE A 113 -16.61 -14.16 -18.99
CA ILE A 113 -15.21 -14.30 -19.43
C ILE A 113 -14.76 -13.16 -20.37
N PRO A 114 -15.51 -12.77 -21.43
CA PRO A 114 -15.11 -11.64 -22.25
C PRO A 114 -14.90 -10.35 -21.48
N ARG A 115 -15.78 -10.02 -20.52
CA ARG A 115 -15.67 -8.82 -19.65
C ARG A 115 -14.36 -8.81 -18.87
N VAL A 116 -14.03 -9.89 -18.18
CA VAL A 116 -12.80 -9.92 -17.39
C VAL A 116 -11.54 -9.90 -18.23
N LEU A 117 -11.55 -10.54 -19.42
CA LEU A 117 -10.45 -10.47 -20.39
C LEU A 117 -10.23 -9.06 -20.92
N GLU A 118 -11.31 -8.32 -21.16
CA GLU A 118 -11.24 -6.91 -21.60
C GLU A 118 -10.64 -6.03 -20.51
N ILE A 119 -11.11 -6.15 -19.26
CA ILE A 119 -10.62 -5.38 -18.10
C ILE A 119 -9.10 -5.55 -17.95
N VAL A 120 -8.58 -6.78 -18.07
CA VAL A 120 -7.15 -7.06 -17.90
C VAL A 120 -6.34 -6.98 -19.20
N HIS A 121 -6.92 -6.50 -20.29
CA HIS A 121 -6.29 -6.35 -21.59
C HIS A 121 -5.67 -7.64 -22.17
N LEU A 122 -6.35 -8.77 -22.00
CA LEU A 122 -5.94 -10.08 -22.53
C LEU A 122 -6.86 -10.63 -23.64
N THR A 123 -7.79 -9.84 -24.15
CA THR A 123 -8.77 -10.28 -25.18
C THR A 123 -8.08 -10.87 -26.42
N LYS A 124 -7.00 -10.24 -26.90
CA LYS A 124 -6.27 -10.69 -28.10
C LYS A 124 -5.48 -11.98 -27.89
N ASP A 125 -5.09 -12.26 -26.66
CA ASP A 125 -4.30 -13.43 -26.26
C ASP A 125 -5.16 -14.53 -25.61
N ALA A 126 -6.50 -14.37 -25.57
CA ALA A 126 -7.42 -15.26 -24.85
C ALA A 126 -7.29 -16.72 -25.26
N ASP A 127 -6.99 -17.01 -26.51
CA ASP A 127 -6.89 -18.36 -27.09
C ASP A 127 -5.44 -18.86 -27.21
N ARG A 128 -4.47 -18.08 -26.69
CA ARG A 128 -3.06 -18.47 -26.58
C ARG A 128 -2.83 -19.23 -25.27
N LYS A 129 -1.97 -20.28 -25.30
CA LYS A 129 -1.64 -21.08 -24.12
C LYS A 129 -0.92 -20.25 -23.05
N VAL A 130 -1.33 -20.40 -21.80
CA VAL A 130 -0.77 -19.65 -20.64
C VAL A 130 0.71 -19.92 -20.42
N GLY A 131 1.22 -21.08 -20.83
CA GLY A 131 2.65 -21.39 -20.82
C GLY A 131 3.51 -20.43 -21.66
N GLN A 132 2.91 -19.77 -22.67
CA GLN A 132 3.58 -18.80 -23.53
C GLN A 132 3.44 -17.35 -23.05
N TYR A 133 2.74 -17.12 -21.92
CA TYR A 133 2.53 -15.79 -21.37
C TYR A 133 3.78 -15.29 -20.65
N SER A 134 4.05 -13.97 -20.76
CA SER A 134 4.99 -13.31 -19.86
C SER A 134 4.49 -13.36 -18.41
N LEU A 135 5.34 -13.04 -17.45
CA LEU A 135 4.93 -12.97 -16.05
C LEU A 135 3.78 -11.98 -15.85
N GLY A 136 3.87 -10.77 -16.46
CA GLY A 136 2.82 -9.77 -16.39
C GLY A 136 1.50 -10.23 -16.99
N MET A 137 1.51 -10.98 -18.09
CA MET A 137 0.30 -11.58 -18.65
C MET A 137 -0.29 -12.65 -17.71
N LYS A 138 0.54 -13.45 -17.04
CA LYS A 138 0.08 -14.42 -16.05
C LYS A 138 -0.53 -13.73 -14.83
N GLN A 139 0.07 -12.65 -14.33
CA GLN A 139 -0.49 -11.84 -13.24
C GLN A 139 -1.85 -11.26 -13.64
N ARG A 140 -1.96 -10.67 -14.84
CA ARG A 140 -3.23 -10.15 -15.36
C ARG A 140 -4.30 -11.24 -15.50
N LEU A 141 -3.92 -12.45 -15.93
CA LEU A 141 -4.84 -13.59 -15.95
C LEU A 141 -5.30 -13.99 -14.53
N GLY A 142 -4.41 -13.99 -13.54
CA GLY A 142 -4.76 -14.22 -12.14
C GLY A 142 -5.77 -13.21 -11.61
N ILE A 143 -5.60 -11.93 -11.97
CA ILE A 143 -6.58 -10.88 -11.67
C ILE A 143 -7.90 -11.11 -12.40
N ALA A 144 -7.89 -11.52 -13.68
CA ALA A 144 -9.11 -11.89 -14.41
C ALA A 144 -9.89 -13.02 -13.72
N MET A 145 -9.18 -14.04 -13.23
CA MET A 145 -9.78 -15.13 -12.44
C MET A 145 -10.40 -14.61 -11.13
N ALA A 146 -9.73 -13.66 -10.47
CA ALA A 146 -10.25 -13.02 -9.27
C ALA A 146 -11.52 -12.21 -9.56
N LEU A 147 -11.60 -11.51 -10.71
CA LEU A 147 -12.71 -10.66 -11.13
C LEU A 147 -13.97 -11.40 -11.59
N LEU A 148 -13.88 -12.71 -11.89
CA LEU A 148 -15.06 -13.50 -12.30
C LEU A 148 -16.17 -13.45 -11.23
N GLY A 149 -17.38 -13.17 -11.68
CA GLY A 149 -18.57 -13.04 -10.83
C GLY A 149 -18.70 -11.66 -10.18
N SER A 150 -17.97 -10.65 -10.65
CA SER A 150 -18.05 -9.26 -10.18
C SER A 150 -17.97 -9.14 -8.65
N PRO A 151 -16.84 -9.55 -8.04
CA PRO A 151 -16.66 -9.49 -6.59
C PRO A 151 -16.70 -8.05 -6.08
N LYS A 152 -17.16 -7.86 -4.83
CA LYS A 152 -17.14 -6.56 -4.14
C LYS A 152 -15.79 -6.22 -3.53
N LEU A 153 -14.98 -7.24 -3.28
CA LEU A 153 -13.65 -7.14 -2.67
C LEU A 153 -12.64 -7.93 -3.48
N LEU A 154 -11.48 -7.31 -3.74
CA LEU A 154 -10.31 -7.97 -4.33
C LEU A 154 -9.16 -7.93 -3.31
N ILE A 155 -8.51 -9.08 -3.09
CA ILE A 155 -7.33 -9.22 -2.23
C ILE A 155 -6.17 -9.69 -3.10
N LEU A 156 -5.17 -8.82 -3.29
CA LEU A 156 -4.04 -9.03 -4.21
C LEU A 156 -2.72 -9.01 -3.43
N ASP A 157 -2.07 -10.15 -3.31
CA ASP A 157 -0.79 -10.28 -2.59
C ASP A 157 0.38 -10.07 -3.56
N GLU A 158 1.09 -8.94 -3.40
CA GLU A 158 2.27 -8.53 -4.20
C GLU A 158 2.09 -8.71 -5.73
N PRO A 159 1.04 -8.16 -6.36
CA PRO A 159 0.73 -8.41 -7.77
C PRO A 159 1.74 -7.81 -8.75
N THR A 160 2.63 -6.93 -8.31
CA THR A 160 3.71 -6.30 -9.10
C THR A 160 5.03 -7.04 -9.00
N ASN A 161 5.13 -8.03 -8.09
CA ASN A 161 6.40 -8.70 -7.79
C ASN A 161 6.96 -9.44 -9.01
N GLY A 162 8.25 -9.18 -9.32
CA GLY A 162 8.96 -9.81 -10.42
C GLY A 162 8.63 -9.26 -11.81
N LEU A 163 7.81 -8.23 -11.92
CA LEU A 163 7.53 -7.55 -13.18
C LEU A 163 8.69 -6.60 -13.56
N ASP A 164 8.86 -6.37 -14.86
CA ASP A 164 9.71 -5.30 -15.37
C ASP A 164 9.04 -3.93 -15.14
N PRO A 165 9.78 -2.80 -15.25
CA PRO A 165 9.23 -1.46 -14.99
C PRO A 165 7.98 -1.13 -15.81
N ALA A 166 7.90 -1.57 -17.06
CA ALA A 166 6.73 -1.36 -17.92
C ALA A 166 5.52 -2.15 -17.41
N GLY A 167 5.72 -3.43 -17.05
CA GLY A 167 4.69 -4.27 -16.46
C GLY A 167 4.19 -3.77 -15.11
N ILE A 168 5.07 -3.20 -14.28
CA ILE A 168 4.69 -2.54 -13.02
C ILE A 168 3.75 -1.37 -13.31
N GLN A 169 4.10 -0.51 -14.27
CA GLN A 169 3.27 0.66 -14.62
C GLN A 169 1.89 0.25 -15.16
N GLU A 170 1.84 -0.75 -16.05
CA GLU A 170 0.57 -1.29 -16.56
C GLU A 170 -0.29 -1.89 -15.43
N MET A 171 0.32 -2.64 -14.53
CA MET A 171 -0.38 -3.25 -13.39
C MET A 171 -0.91 -2.19 -12.42
N ARG A 172 -0.15 -1.13 -12.15
CA ARG A 172 -0.60 0.01 -11.34
C ARG A 172 -1.82 0.68 -11.93
N SER A 173 -1.77 1.01 -13.23
CA SER A 173 -2.89 1.65 -13.93
C SER A 173 -4.15 0.76 -13.89
N LEU A 174 -3.97 -0.54 -14.07
CA LEU A 174 -5.04 -1.51 -14.00
C LEU A 174 -5.68 -1.52 -12.60
N ILE A 175 -4.88 -1.67 -11.54
CA ILE A 175 -5.37 -1.75 -10.16
C ILE A 175 -6.03 -0.43 -9.72
N ALA A 176 -5.40 0.71 -10.02
CA ALA A 176 -5.94 2.03 -9.69
C ALA A 176 -7.33 2.29 -10.30
N SER A 177 -7.59 1.73 -11.49
CA SER A 177 -8.88 1.90 -12.19
C SER A 177 -9.99 0.96 -11.67
N MET A 178 -9.65 -0.09 -10.91
CA MET A 178 -10.61 -1.14 -10.53
C MET A 178 -11.83 -0.65 -9.74
N PRO A 179 -11.69 0.23 -8.74
CA PRO A 179 -12.88 0.71 -8.02
C PRO A 179 -13.87 1.41 -8.93
N GLN A 180 -13.41 2.18 -9.92
CA GLN A 180 -14.27 2.89 -10.87
C GLN A 180 -14.84 1.96 -11.96
N THR A 181 -14.04 1.00 -12.43
CA THR A 181 -14.44 0.12 -13.56
C THR A 181 -15.27 -1.07 -13.13
N THR A 182 -15.03 -1.59 -11.93
CA THR A 182 -15.68 -2.82 -11.43
C THR A 182 -16.57 -2.60 -10.22
N GLY A 183 -16.43 -1.47 -9.52
CA GLY A 183 -17.07 -1.21 -8.23
C GLY A 183 -16.45 -1.98 -7.05
N ALA A 184 -15.37 -2.74 -7.27
CA ALA A 184 -14.72 -3.51 -6.23
C ALA A 184 -13.78 -2.66 -5.38
N THR A 185 -13.77 -2.89 -4.07
CA THR A 185 -12.68 -2.42 -3.20
C THR A 185 -11.47 -3.32 -3.38
N VAL A 186 -10.28 -2.76 -3.42
CA VAL A 186 -9.04 -3.52 -3.62
C VAL A 186 -8.15 -3.40 -2.39
N LEU A 187 -7.79 -4.53 -1.79
CA LEU A 187 -6.70 -4.64 -0.81
C LEU A 187 -5.48 -5.20 -1.52
N ILE A 188 -4.40 -4.43 -1.57
CA ILE A 188 -3.15 -4.82 -2.21
C ILE A 188 -2.01 -4.84 -1.18
N SER A 189 -1.20 -5.90 -1.13
CA SER A 189 0.05 -5.88 -0.38
C SER A 189 1.23 -5.45 -1.25
N SER A 190 2.19 -4.78 -0.63
CA SER A 190 3.53 -4.57 -1.20
C SER A 190 4.57 -4.37 -0.09
N HIS A 191 5.81 -4.61 -0.42
CA HIS A 191 6.96 -4.25 0.39
C HIS A 191 7.67 -2.98 -0.14
N LEU A 192 7.28 -2.47 -1.32
CA LEU A 192 7.84 -1.29 -1.97
C LEU A 192 6.82 -0.15 -1.96
N LEU A 193 7.08 0.85 -1.13
CA LEU A 193 6.17 1.97 -0.95
C LEU A 193 6.04 2.83 -2.22
N GLY A 194 7.15 3.12 -2.92
CA GLY A 194 7.15 3.89 -4.16
C GLY A 194 6.35 3.26 -5.29
N GLU A 195 6.09 1.94 -5.24
CA GLU A 195 5.23 1.28 -6.21
C GLU A 195 3.75 1.56 -5.97
N ILE A 196 3.36 1.73 -4.72
CA ILE A 196 1.95 1.83 -4.29
C ILE A 196 1.45 3.26 -4.27
N GLU A 197 2.32 4.23 -4.03
CA GLU A 197 1.97 5.65 -3.87
C GLU A 197 1.05 6.19 -4.97
N GLN A 198 1.22 5.69 -6.20
CA GLN A 198 0.46 6.18 -7.36
C GLN A 198 -0.89 5.48 -7.57
N MET A 199 -1.22 4.46 -6.78
CA MET A 199 -2.44 3.67 -7.00
C MET A 199 -3.34 3.54 -5.77
N VAL A 200 -2.91 3.97 -4.58
CA VAL A 200 -3.68 3.78 -3.35
C VAL A 200 -4.27 5.07 -2.81
N ASP A 201 -5.46 4.96 -2.23
CA ASP A 201 -6.16 6.05 -1.54
C ASP A 201 -5.88 6.02 -0.04
N GLN A 202 -5.82 4.80 0.52
CA GLN A 202 -5.63 4.51 1.93
C GLN A 202 -4.46 3.54 2.10
N VAL A 203 -3.76 3.64 3.23
CA VAL A 203 -2.62 2.79 3.54
C VAL A 203 -2.64 2.30 4.98
N GLY A 204 -2.24 1.04 5.16
CA GLY A 204 -1.92 0.46 6.45
C GLY A 204 -0.46 -0.02 6.45
N ILE A 205 0.35 0.44 7.39
CA ILE A 205 1.76 0.05 7.53
C ILE A 205 1.88 -0.98 8.64
N LEU A 206 2.30 -2.18 8.26
CA LEU A 206 2.50 -3.31 9.14
C LEU A 206 3.98 -3.55 9.42
N ASN A 207 4.35 -3.75 10.69
CA ASN A 207 5.68 -4.21 11.08
C ASN A 207 5.58 -5.18 12.26
N HIS A 208 6.33 -6.27 12.21
CA HIS A 208 6.32 -7.31 13.25
C HIS A 208 4.91 -7.74 13.70
N GLY A 209 3.99 -7.87 12.75
CA GLY A 209 2.61 -8.29 13.00
C GLY A 209 1.69 -7.22 13.56
N ARG A 210 2.16 -6.00 13.79
CA ARG A 210 1.39 -4.87 14.33
C ARG A 210 1.21 -3.77 13.30
N LEU A 211 0.04 -3.13 13.32
CA LEU A 211 -0.25 -1.96 12.50
C LEU A 211 0.38 -0.72 13.15
N LEU A 212 1.32 -0.08 12.45
CA LEU A 212 2.01 1.12 12.92
C LEU A 212 1.30 2.40 12.48
N PHE A 213 0.65 2.37 11.33
CA PHE A 213 -0.10 3.49 10.77
C PHE A 213 -1.29 2.97 9.97
N GLU A 214 -2.41 3.67 10.04
CA GLU A 214 -3.58 3.49 9.19
C GLU A 214 -4.17 4.85 8.86
N GLY A 215 -4.42 5.12 7.58
CA GLY A 215 -5.01 6.39 7.16
C GLY A 215 -4.86 6.66 5.66
N SER A 216 -5.26 7.86 5.23
CA SER A 216 -5.07 8.24 3.83
C SER A 216 -3.60 8.47 3.51
N LEU A 217 -3.25 8.27 2.22
CA LEU A 217 -1.90 8.59 1.73
C LEU A 217 -1.53 10.06 2.03
N GLN A 218 -2.50 10.97 1.92
CA GLN A 218 -2.29 12.39 2.26
C GLN A 218 -1.99 12.60 3.76
N GLN A 219 -2.60 11.83 4.65
CA GLN A 219 -2.26 11.88 6.08
C GLN A 219 -0.84 11.38 6.33
N LEU A 220 -0.45 10.28 5.67
CA LEU A 220 0.92 9.77 5.74
C LEU A 220 1.93 10.83 5.22
N GLN A 221 1.63 11.48 4.11
CA GLN A 221 2.45 12.56 3.56
C GLN A 221 2.56 13.79 4.49
N LYS A 222 1.55 14.10 5.29
CA LYS A 222 1.64 15.17 6.30
C LYS A 222 2.66 14.85 7.41
N HIS A 223 2.86 13.57 7.74
CA HIS A 223 3.94 13.12 8.63
C HIS A 223 5.33 13.20 7.96
N SER A 224 5.36 13.43 6.64
CA SER A 224 6.53 13.60 5.77
C SER A 224 7.12 15.01 5.83
N ARG A 225 6.54 15.97 6.56
CA ARG A 225 7.13 17.28 6.70
C ARG A 225 8.50 17.14 7.34
N GLY A 226 9.51 16.96 6.49
CA GLY A 226 10.91 17.04 6.82
C GLY A 226 11.26 18.44 7.30
N GLY A 227 12.49 18.65 7.71
CA GLY A 227 13.01 19.97 8.02
C GLY A 227 12.99 20.89 6.79
N ILE A 228 13.35 22.10 7.02
CA ILE A 228 13.54 23.11 5.97
C ILE A 228 15.04 23.33 5.80
N LEU A 229 15.56 23.19 4.59
CA LEU A 229 16.92 23.59 4.28
C LEU A 229 16.94 25.10 3.94
N LEU A 230 17.63 25.85 4.76
CA LEU A 230 17.85 27.28 4.61
C LEU A 230 19.30 27.49 4.14
N ARG A 231 19.48 27.92 2.90
CA ARG A 231 20.79 28.29 2.37
C ARG A 231 21.02 29.80 2.54
N VAL A 232 22.15 30.16 3.14
CA VAL A 232 22.48 31.55 3.52
C VAL A 232 23.91 31.88 3.17
N LEU A 233 24.23 33.19 3.07
CA LEU A 233 25.59 33.65 2.84
C LEU A 233 26.46 33.63 4.12
N ASP A 234 25.83 33.85 5.28
CA ASP A 234 26.51 33.83 6.60
C ASP A 234 25.77 32.92 7.56
N VAL A 235 26.26 31.69 7.67
CA VAL A 235 25.69 30.62 8.50
C VAL A 235 25.78 30.96 9.99
N SER A 236 26.89 31.56 10.44
CA SER A 236 27.10 31.90 11.84
C SER A 236 26.11 32.96 12.31
N LYS A 237 25.92 33.98 11.48
CA LYS A 237 24.94 35.06 11.74
C LYS A 237 23.51 34.53 11.68
N ALA A 238 23.20 33.68 10.71
CA ALA A 238 21.91 33.06 10.60
C ALA A 238 21.57 32.21 11.83
N ALA A 239 22.53 31.38 12.30
CA ALA A 239 22.34 30.55 13.48
C ALA A 239 22.06 31.38 14.74
N ALA A 240 22.75 32.53 14.91
CA ALA A 240 22.50 33.42 16.03
C ALA A 240 21.09 34.03 16.00
N VAL A 241 20.63 34.48 14.82
CA VAL A 241 19.26 35.01 14.65
C VAL A 241 18.21 33.94 14.92
N LEU A 242 18.40 32.72 14.38
CA LEU A 242 17.49 31.62 14.60
C LEU A 242 17.40 31.22 16.08
N GLN A 243 18.53 31.22 16.80
CA GLN A 243 18.57 30.95 18.23
C GLN A 243 17.78 32.01 19.03
N GLN A 244 17.90 33.30 18.67
CA GLN A 244 17.11 34.38 19.27
C GLN A 244 15.61 34.23 19.05
N GLN A 245 15.22 33.66 17.90
CA GLN A 245 13.82 33.36 17.57
C GLN A 245 13.33 32.02 18.15
N GLY A 246 14.17 31.32 18.92
CA GLY A 246 13.83 30.03 19.53
C GLY A 246 13.75 28.88 18.52
N VAL A 247 14.25 29.05 17.29
CA VAL A 247 14.26 28.03 16.25
C VAL A 247 15.56 27.23 16.32
N LYS A 248 15.46 25.94 16.58
CA LYS A 248 16.62 25.05 16.56
C LYS A 248 17.09 24.83 15.11
N ALA A 249 18.36 25.12 14.86
CA ALA A 249 19.01 24.89 13.57
C ALA A 249 20.17 23.91 13.74
N ALA A 250 20.34 23.00 12.78
CA ALA A 250 21.47 22.11 12.68
C ALA A 250 22.23 22.40 11.37
N ALA A 251 23.55 22.35 11.40
CA ALA A 251 24.36 22.48 10.19
C ALA A 251 24.64 21.06 9.64
N PRO A 252 24.16 20.70 8.44
CA PRO A 252 24.50 19.44 7.80
C PRO A 252 26.01 19.40 7.49
N ALA A 253 26.66 18.25 7.74
CA ALA A 253 28.10 18.12 7.54
C ALA A 253 28.54 18.31 6.08
N ASP A 254 27.66 18.01 5.13
CA ASP A 254 27.96 18.03 3.69
C ASP A 254 27.61 19.36 3.00
N GLN A 255 27.02 20.33 3.70
CA GLN A 255 26.53 21.59 3.13
C GLN A 255 26.86 22.78 4.05
N PRO A 256 28.05 23.35 3.94
CA PRO A 256 28.55 24.35 4.88
C PRO A 256 27.80 25.71 4.84
N ASP A 257 27.07 25.98 3.75
CA ASP A 257 26.26 27.20 3.55
C ASP A 257 24.77 27.01 3.89
N THR A 258 24.41 25.86 4.48
CA THR A 258 23.03 25.43 4.70
C THR A 258 22.76 25.14 6.16
N LEU A 259 21.60 25.59 6.65
CA LEU A 259 21.05 25.23 7.96
C LEU A 259 19.77 24.41 7.79
N GLN A 260 19.66 23.33 8.55
CA GLN A 260 18.45 22.54 8.64
C GLN A 260 17.59 23.03 9.81
N LEU A 261 16.37 23.45 9.52
CA LEU A 261 15.36 23.90 10.46
C LEU A 261 14.31 22.81 10.68
N PRO A 262 13.62 22.78 11.83
CA PRO A 262 12.44 21.94 12.00
C PRO A 262 11.32 22.38 11.05
N PRO A 263 10.31 21.54 10.81
CA PRO A 263 9.13 21.93 10.06
C PRO A 263 8.42 23.11 10.76
N LEU A 264 8.13 24.17 10.00
CA LEU A 264 7.45 25.36 10.47
C LEU A 264 6.17 25.57 9.64
N PRO A 265 5.10 26.16 10.24
CA PRO A 265 3.95 26.64 9.47
C PRO A 265 4.38 27.74 8.49
N ASP A 266 3.70 27.84 7.34
CA ASP A 266 4.07 28.78 6.27
C ASP A 266 4.12 30.24 6.75
N GLU A 267 3.21 30.66 7.63
CA GLU A 267 3.20 32.00 8.23
C GLU A 267 4.43 32.27 9.12
N ALA A 268 4.81 31.29 9.95
CA ALA A 268 5.99 31.38 10.80
C ALA A 268 7.27 31.37 9.97
N LEU A 269 7.31 30.59 8.88
CA LEU A 269 8.42 30.55 7.95
C LEU A 269 8.58 31.91 7.22
N ALA A 270 7.51 32.50 6.75
CA ALA A 270 7.52 33.80 6.10
C ALA A 270 8.05 34.88 7.04
N ALA A 271 7.57 34.95 8.29
CA ALA A 271 8.04 35.88 9.30
C ALA A 271 9.54 35.71 9.61
N LEU A 272 9.99 34.45 9.70
CA LEU A 272 11.39 34.10 9.94
C LEU A 272 12.29 34.58 8.80
N VAL A 273 11.87 34.41 7.54
CA VAL A 273 12.61 34.87 6.36
C VAL A 273 12.74 36.37 6.35
N CYS A 274 11.69 37.13 6.69
CA CYS A 274 11.74 38.59 6.83
C CYS A 274 12.77 38.98 7.90
N THR A 275 12.75 38.39 9.08
CA THR A 275 13.69 38.66 10.18
C THR A 275 15.14 38.38 9.77
N LEU A 276 15.39 37.29 9.08
CA LEU A 276 16.72 36.93 8.56
C LEU A 276 17.22 37.97 7.53
N ALA A 277 16.36 38.40 6.62
CA ALA A 277 16.67 39.36 5.59
C ALA A 277 16.97 40.75 6.23
N GLU A 278 16.16 41.23 7.17
CA GLU A 278 16.37 42.46 7.91
C GLU A 278 17.66 42.44 8.73
N SER A 279 18.05 41.28 9.22
CA SER A 279 19.32 41.09 9.92
C SER A 279 20.54 41.07 8.99
N GLY A 280 20.36 41.13 7.67
CA GLY A 280 21.44 41.16 6.69
C GLY A 280 22.17 39.80 6.57
N VAL A 281 21.50 38.71 6.82
CA VAL A 281 22.05 37.34 6.74
C VAL A 281 22.27 36.89 5.29
N GLY A 282 21.54 37.45 4.33
CA GLY A 282 21.58 37.03 2.92
C GLY A 282 21.00 35.65 2.68
N VAL A 283 19.68 35.56 2.68
CA VAL A 283 18.98 34.30 2.35
C VAL A 283 19.11 34.03 0.85
N VAL A 284 19.69 32.89 0.49
CA VAL A 284 19.95 32.47 -0.90
C VAL A 284 18.90 31.45 -1.40
N GLY A 285 18.35 30.65 -0.50
CA GLY A 285 17.36 29.64 -0.88
C GLY A 285 16.69 29.01 0.31
N LEU A 286 15.47 28.53 0.07
CA LEU A 286 14.63 27.85 1.03
C LEU A 286 14.03 26.63 0.34
N THR A 287 14.30 25.45 0.86
CA THR A 287 13.79 24.19 0.31
C THR A 287 13.17 23.38 1.42
N ALA A 288 11.85 23.15 1.32
CA ALA A 288 11.20 22.21 2.22
C ALA A 288 11.72 20.79 1.91
N GLN A 289 12.30 20.14 2.89
CA GLN A 289 12.59 18.71 2.78
C GLN A 289 11.27 17.96 2.96
N THR A 290 10.81 17.31 1.93
CA THR A 290 9.82 16.25 2.06
C THR A 290 10.60 14.95 2.28
N LYS A 291 10.44 14.32 3.42
CA LYS A 291 10.89 12.95 3.57
C LYS A 291 10.18 12.12 2.51
N SER A 292 10.90 11.30 1.79
CA SER A 292 10.23 10.32 0.92
C SER A 292 9.31 9.43 1.77
N LEU A 293 8.27 8.89 1.17
CA LEU A 293 7.43 7.93 1.90
C LEU A 293 8.26 6.71 2.37
N GLU A 294 9.35 6.38 1.66
CA GLU A 294 10.31 5.35 2.09
C GLU A 294 11.03 5.75 3.38
N ASP A 295 11.45 7.02 3.52
CA ASP A 295 12.07 7.51 4.76
C ASP A 295 11.09 7.49 5.94
N ILE A 296 9.81 7.79 5.68
CA ILE A 296 8.76 7.70 6.70
C ILE A 296 8.55 6.24 7.11
N PHE A 297 8.44 5.36 6.12
CA PHE A 297 8.31 3.93 6.34
C PHE A 297 9.49 3.38 7.14
N LEU A 298 10.71 3.73 6.78
CA LEU A 298 11.91 3.35 7.53
C LEU A 298 11.91 3.93 8.94
N SER A 299 11.52 5.20 9.12
CA SER A 299 11.45 5.81 10.45
C SER A 299 10.41 5.13 11.34
N LEU A 300 9.25 4.77 10.82
CA LEU A 300 8.20 4.05 11.55
C LEU A 300 8.62 2.61 11.89
N THR A 301 9.35 1.95 10.97
CA THR A 301 9.75 0.55 11.17
C THR A 301 11.00 0.40 12.02
N GLN A 302 11.93 1.37 12.03
CA GLN A 302 13.15 1.35 12.83
C GLN A 302 12.90 1.72 14.29
N THR A 303 12.03 2.69 14.57
CA THR A 303 11.71 3.14 15.94
C THR A 303 11.03 2.03 16.78
N SER A 304 10.44 1.03 16.13
CA SER A 304 9.78 -0.11 16.80
C SER A 304 10.75 -1.24 17.21
N GLY A 305 12.03 -1.14 16.87
CA GLY A 305 13.06 -2.16 17.15
C GLY A 305 13.86 -1.94 18.43
N GLU A 306 13.71 -0.80 19.13
CA GLU A 306 14.50 -0.48 20.34
C GLU A 306 13.79 -0.74 21.68
N VAL A 307 12.60 -1.36 21.65
CA VAL A 307 11.87 -1.75 22.87
C VAL A 307 11.66 -3.27 22.85
N ALA A 308 12.71 -4.01 23.13
CA ALA A 308 12.66 -5.43 23.48
C ALA A 308 13.72 -5.73 24.55
#